data_6b25e2ecb83402852e85131adda04e54
#
_entry.id   6b25e2ecb83402852e85131adda04e54
#
_cell.length_a   1.000
_cell.length_b   1.000
_cell.length_c   1.000
_cell.angle_alpha   90.00
_cell.angle_beta   90.00
_cell.angle_gamma   90.00
#
_symmetry.space_group_name_H-M   'P 1'
#
loop_
_entity.id
_entity.type
_entity.pdbx_description
1 polymer ?
#
loop_
_entity_poly.entity_id
_entity_poly.type
_entity_poly.pdbx_seq_one_letter_code
_entity_poly.pdbx_strand_id
1 'polypeptide(L)'
;MRYYLLMKQDDKIRIYLFFGISGSGKSNVLFKFLRQKILKERRHDNGKMTEPPYEVLSFNSFNICAGEMCRKICRMMSVPCKAGISKTPKDYSYRADKTYFVDTSRKIGDQKFVYDFFSKSVFAAKCFLAVPAIIDLQILSGILEQYSFLKDFQVVLTFCDFTNDKKINQISEFFESRKIRIAARNNSGTIDSSLEVL
;
A
#
# COMPACT_ATOMS: atom_id res chain seq x y z
N MET A 1 12.52 -12.89 -23.45
CA MET A 1 11.88 -11.58 -23.24
C MET A 1 10.69 -11.32 -24.20
N ARG A 2 10.03 -12.35 -24.77
CA ARG A 2 8.96 -12.20 -25.81
C ARG A 2 7.58 -12.79 -25.43
N TYR A 3 7.40 -13.33 -24.22
CA TYR A 3 6.14 -13.99 -23.79
C TYR A 3 5.12 -13.07 -23.09
N TYR A 4 5.42 -11.79 -22.87
CA TYR A 4 4.57 -10.89 -22.07
C TYR A 4 3.60 -10.02 -22.89
N LEU A 5 3.58 -10.14 -24.22
CA LEU A 5 2.87 -9.21 -25.11
C LEU A 5 1.41 -9.57 -25.44
N LEU A 6 0.89 -10.70 -24.94
CA LEU A 6 -0.46 -11.19 -25.26
C LEU A 6 -1.36 -11.46 -24.06
N MET A 7 -1.05 -10.92 -22.87
CA MET A 7 -1.96 -11.06 -21.72
C MET A 7 -3.19 -10.16 -21.91
N LYS A 8 -4.39 -10.75 -21.90
CA LYS A 8 -5.66 -10.03 -21.85
C LYS A 8 -5.69 -9.16 -20.58
N GLN A 9 -6.54 -8.13 -20.53
CA GLN A 9 -6.60 -7.20 -19.41
C GLN A 9 -6.94 -7.89 -18.06
N ASP A 10 -7.63 -9.05 -18.12
CA ASP A 10 -7.99 -9.88 -16.96
C ASP A 10 -6.81 -10.74 -16.42
N ASP A 11 -5.76 -10.93 -17.22
CA ASP A 11 -4.59 -11.75 -16.85
C ASP A 11 -3.49 -10.97 -16.15
N LYS A 12 -3.66 -9.67 -15.92
CA LYS A 12 -2.66 -8.84 -15.26
C LYS A 12 -2.53 -9.18 -13.78
N ILE A 13 -1.28 -9.30 -13.33
CA ILE A 13 -0.94 -9.51 -11.92
C ILE A 13 -1.32 -8.28 -11.10
N ARG A 14 -2.18 -8.45 -10.11
CA ARG A 14 -2.70 -7.37 -9.28
C ARG A 14 -1.73 -7.00 -8.17
N ILE A 15 -1.34 -5.73 -8.12
CA ILE A 15 -0.38 -5.19 -7.14
C ILE A 15 -0.95 -3.97 -6.44
N TYR A 16 -0.89 -3.95 -5.11
CA TYR A 16 -1.18 -2.79 -4.28
C TYR A 16 0.12 -2.27 -3.68
N LEU A 17 0.55 -1.07 -4.07
CA LEU A 17 1.78 -0.43 -3.63
C LEU A 17 1.49 0.64 -2.58
N PHE A 18 2.18 0.59 -1.45
CA PHE A 18 2.01 1.55 -0.37
C PHE A 18 3.26 2.39 -0.20
N PHE A 19 3.13 3.69 -0.43
CA PHE A 19 4.17 4.71 -0.36
C PHE A 19 3.93 5.67 0.80
N GLY A 20 4.94 6.46 1.12
CA GLY A 20 4.88 7.53 2.11
C GLY A 20 6.19 7.70 2.85
N ILE A 21 6.35 8.84 3.50
CA ILE A 21 7.53 9.16 4.31
C ILE A 21 7.69 8.20 5.50
N SER A 22 8.85 8.21 6.14
CA SER A 22 9.06 7.46 7.37
C SER A 22 8.05 7.89 8.43
N GLY A 23 7.44 6.93 9.12
CA GLY A 23 6.44 7.22 10.15
C GLY A 23 5.04 7.58 9.63
N SER A 24 4.80 7.63 8.32
CA SER A 24 3.48 7.98 7.76
C SER A 24 2.38 6.94 7.97
N GLY A 25 2.65 5.80 8.60
CA GLY A 25 1.64 4.76 8.80
C GLY A 25 1.42 3.81 7.61
N LYS A 26 2.31 3.81 6.60
CA LYS A 26 2.22 2.94 5.40
C LYS A 26 1.85 1.49 5.69
N SER A 27 2.66 0.83 6.54
CA SER A 27 2.47 -0.59 6.86
C SER A 27 1.15 -0.84 7.59
N ASN A 28 0.71 0.10 8.45
CA ASN A 28 -0.59 0.01 9.11
C ASN A 28 -1.74 0.08 8.09
N VAL A 29 -1.67 1.03 7.16
CA VAL A 29 -2.63 1.16 6.05
C VAL A 29 -2.67 -0.11 5.22
N LEU A 30 -1.50 -0.66 4.82
CA LEU A 30 -1.40 -1.91 4.06
C LEU A 30 -2.14 -3.04 4.77
N PHE A 31 -1.87 -3.26 6.06
CA PHE A 31 -2.49 -4.37 6.80
C PHE A 31 -3.98 -4.19 7.00
N LYS A 32 -4.47 -2.97 7.16
CA LYS A 32 -5.90 -2.68 7.21
C LYS A 32 -6.59 -2.96 5.87
N PHE A 33 -6.00 -2.53 4.75
CA PHE A 33 -6.50 -2.87 3.43
C PHE A 33 -6.55 -4.38 3.20
N LEU A 34 -5.47 -5.07 3.52
CA LEU A 34 -5.37 -6.53 3.42
C LEU A 34 -6.47 -7.21 4.25
N ARG A 35 -6.63 -6.81 5.51
CA ARG A 35 -7.66 -7.36 6.40
C ARG A 35 -9.07 -7.14 5.86
N GLN A 36 -9.37 -5.93 5.37
CA GLN A 36 -10.68 -5.65 4.77
C GLN A 36 -10.96 -6.53 3.56
N LYS A 37 -9.95 -6.79 2.71
CA LYS A 37 -10.07 -7.69 1.56
C LYS A 37 -10.34 -9.12 1.99
N ILE A 38 -9.59 -9.64 2.95
CA ILE A 38 -9.78 -10.99 3.50
C ILE A 38 -11.19 -11.15 4.09
N LEU A 39 -11.64 -10.18 4.89
CA LEU A 39 -12.97 -10.25 5.49
C LEU A 39 -14.08 -10.18 4.46
N LYS A 40 -13.91 -9.41 3.38
CA LYS A 40 -14.87 -9.33 2.29
C LYS A 40 -14.98 -10.67 1.56
N GLU A 41 -13.87 -11.31 1.23
CA GLU A 41 -13.87 -12.59 0.53
C GLU A 41 -14.39 -13.74 1.39
N ARG A 42 -14.00 -13.81 2.67
CA ARG A 42 -14.54 -14.83 3.59
C ARG A 42 -16.06 -14.79 3.71
N ARG A 43 -16.70 -13.62 3.55
CA ARG A 43 -18.17 -13.50 3.53
C ARG A 43 -18.78 -14.07 2.25
N HIS A 44 -18.06 -13.99 1.12
CA HIS A 44 -18.55 -14.53 -0.16
C HIS A 44 -18.39 -16.05 -0.26
N ASP A 45 -17.32 -16.61 0.31
CA ASP A 45 -16.97 -18.02 0.17
C ASP A 45 -17.54 -18.94 1.28
N ASN A 46 -18.44 -18.44 2.14
CA ASN A 46 -18.99 -19.19 3.27
C ASN A 46 -17.92 -19.92 4.12
N GLY A 47 -16.73 -19.33 4.24
CA GLY A 47 -15.64 -19.84 5.07
C GLY A 47 -14.82 -20.99 4.45
N LYS A 48 -15.03 -21.35 3.18
CA LYS A 48 -14.34 -22.47 2.51
C LYS A 48 -12.94 -22.10 1.93
N MET A 49 -12.44 -20.90 2.11
CA MET A 49 -11.18 -20.47 1.54
C MET A 49 -10.01 -21.24 2.16
N THR A 50 -9.39 -22.13 1.38
CA THR A 50 -8.25 -22.97 1.80
C THR A 50 -6.92 -22.22 1.81
N GLU A 51 -6.70 -21.30 0.86
CA GLU A 51 -5.55 -20.37 0.83
C GLU A 51 -6.01 -18.98 0.42
N PRO A 52 -5.60 -17.92 1.14
CA PRO A 52 -5.91 -16.56 0.70
C PRO A 52 -5.19 -16.25 -0.62
N PRO A 53 -5.88 -15.62 -1.60
CA PRO A 53 -5.27 -15.23 -2.88
C PRO A 53 -4.33 -14.02 -2.73
N TYR A 54 -3.83 -13.80 -1.53
CA TYR A 54 -3.02 -12.64 -1.16
C TYR A 54 -1.63 -13.05 -0.74
N GLU A 55 -0.66 -12.19 -1.06
CA GLU A 55 0.72 -12.31 -0.58
C GLU A 55 1.26 -10.91 -0.24
N VAL A 56 2.02 -10.80 0.84
CA VAL A 56 2.67 -9.55 1.24
C VAL A 56 4.14 -9.61 0.88
N LEU A 57 4.62 -8.57 0.20
CA LEU A 57 6.03 -8.36 -0.11
C LEU A 57 6.52 -7.14 0.66
N SER A 58 7.59 -7.29 1.46
CA SER A 58 8.20 -6.16 2.15
C SER A 58 9.61 -5.93 1.63
N PHE A 59 9.83 -4.76 1.04
CA PHE A 59 11.13 -4.30 0.53
C PHE A 59 11.84 -3.38 1.53
N ASN A 60 11.53 -3.50 2.81
CA ASN A 60 12.13 -2.70 3.87
C ASN A 60 13.47 -3.30 4.33
N SER A 61 14.45 -3.32 3.43
CA SER A 61 15.72 -4.05 3.55
C SER A 61 16.63 -3.59 4.70
N PHE A 62 16.43 -2.38 5.22
CA PHE A 62 17.32 -1.79 6.23
C PHE A 62 16.83 -1.93 7.68
N ASN A 63 15.66 -2.53 7.88
CA ASN A 63 15.09 -2.68 9.21
C ASN A 63 14.63 -4.12 9.46
N ILE A 64 15.49 -4.89 10.12
CA ILE A 64 15.23 -6.28 10.49
C ILE A 64 13.93 -6.37 11.30
N CYS A 65 13.74 -5.46 12.25
CA CYS A 65 12.53 -5.44 13.10
C CYS A 65 11.25 -5.21 12.27
N ALA A 66 11.31 -4.35 11.23
CA ALA A 66 10.14 -4.12 10.36
C ALA A 66 9.79 -5.38 9.56
N GLY A 67 10.77 -6.10 9.06
CA GLY A 67 10.56 -7.38 8.36
C GLY A 67 9.97 -8.46 9.29
N GLU A 68 10.42 -8.54 10.52
CA GLU A 68 9.87 -9.47 11.53
C GLU A 68 8.44 -9.10 11.92
N MET A 69 8.16 -7.82 12.15
CA MET A 69 6.81 -7.34 12.44
C MET A 69 5.86 -7.67 11.28
N CYS A 70 6.29 -7.42 10.04
CA CYS A 70 5.52 -7.76 8.84
C CYS A 70 5.18 -9.25 8.80
N ARG A 71 6.17 -10.14 8.99
CA ARG A 71 5.96 -11.60 9.04
C ARG A 71 5.01 -12.01 10.17
N LYS A 72 5.14 -11.40 11.35
CA LYS A 72 4.29 -11.70 12.51
C LYS A 72 2.82 -11.35 12.24
N ILE A 73 2.56 -10.17 11.72
CA ILE A 73 1.19 -9.73 11.38
C ILE A 73 0.60 -10.62 10.26
N CYS A 74 1.37 -10.89 9.21
CA CYS A 74 0.92 -11.76 8.12
C CYS A 74 0.57 -13.18 8.63
N ARG A 75 1.37 -13.72 9.54
CA ARG A 75 1.10 -15.03 10.18
C ARG A 75 -0.23 -15.01 10.95
N MET A 76 -0.51 -13.93 11.69
CA MET A 76 -1.79 -13.78 12.40
C MET A 76 -2.99 -13.71 11.44
N MET A 77 -2.79 -13.19 10.23
CA MET A 77 -3.81 -13.11 9.18
C MET A 77 -3.88 -14.36 8.31
N SER A 78 -2.98 -15.35 8.51
CA SER A 78 -2.82 -16.52 7.66
C SER A 78 -2.49 -16.16 6.20
N VAL A 79 -1.66 -15.14 5.99
CA VAL A 79 -1.25 -14.67 4.66
C VAL A 79 0.25 -14.92 4.47
N PRO A 80 0.67 -15.49 3.34
CA PRO A 80 2.08 -15.60 2.99
C PRO A 80 2.78 -14.24 2.97
N CYS A 81 4.00 -14.18 3.52
CA CYS A 81 4.78 -12.96 3.58
C CYS A 81 6.22 -13.22 3.15
N LYS A 82 6.67 -12.47 2.18
CA LYS A 82 8.07 -12.44 1.75
C LYS A 82 8.69 -11.10 2.21
N ALA A 83 9.39 -11.14 3.31
CA ALA A 83 10.16 -10.03 3.83
C ALA A 83 11.63 -10.46 3.91
N GLY A 84 12.50 -9.82 3.20
CA GLY A 84 13.91 -10.19 3.14
C GLY A 84 14.84 -8.99 3.10
N ILE A 85 16.01 -9.15 3.74
CA ILE A 85 17.12 -8.21 3.63
C ILE A 85 17.67 -8.32 2.20
N SER A 86 17.89 -7.19 1.54
CA SER A 86 18.54 -7.08 0.22
C SER A 86 17.79 -7.69 -0.97
N LYS A 87 16.51 -8.08 -0.84
CA LYS A 87 15.72 -8.54 -1.98
C LYS A 87 15.06 -7.37 -2.71
N THR A 88 15.10 -7.43 -4.03
CA THR A 88 14.46 -6.47 -4.92
C THR A 88 13.21 -7.08 -5.56
N PRO A 89 12.31 -6.28 -6.15
CA PRO A 89 11.16 -6.82 -6.87
C PRO A 89 11.50 -7.86 -7.94
N LYS A 90 12.72 -7.81 -8.50
CA LYS A 90 13.18 -8.75 -9.54
C LYS A 90 13.44 -10.16 -9.01
N ASP A 91 13.68 -10.30 -7.72
CA ASP A 91 14.04 -11.57 -7.07
C ASP A 91 12.82 -12.44 -6.74
N TYR A 92 11.62 -11.99 -7.14
CA TYR A 92 10.36 -12.68 -6.88
C TYR A 92 9.68 -13.14 -8.16
N SER A 93 9.06 -14.32 -8.07
CA SER A 93 8.14 -14.80 -9.11
C SER A 93 6.72 -14.36 -8.77
N TYR A 94 6.01 -13.83 -9.75
CA TYR A 94 4.65 -13.33 -9.60
C TYR A 94 3.66 -14.24 -10.33
N ARG A 95 2.54 -14.54 -9.69
CA ARG A 95 1.47 -15.41 -10.20
C ARG A 95 0.22 -14.58 -10.49
N ALA A 96 -0.46 -14.85 -11.60
CA ALA A 96 -1.67 -14.12 -12.01
C ALA A 96 -2.87 -14.41 -11.10
N ASP A 97 -2.91 -15.57 -10.44
CA ASP A 97 -3.95 -15.98 -9.49
C ASP A 97 -3.81 -15.31 -8.11
N LYS A 98 -2.73 -14.56 -7.88
CA LYS A 98 -2.49 -13.87 -6.61
C LYS A 98 -2.55 -12.35 -6.72
N THR A 99 -2.91 -11.72 -5.62
CA THR A 99 -2.85 -10.27 -5.42
C THR A 99 -1.77 -9.96 -4.40
N TYR A 100 -0.87 -9.05 -4.75
CA TYR A 100 0.28 -8.71 -3.92
C TYR A 100 0.09 -7.36 -3.24
N PHE A 101 0.42 -7.32 -1.95
CA PHE A 101 0.47 -6.11 -1.13
C PHE A 101 1.92 -5.79 -0.85
N VAL A 102 2.39 -4.63 -1.28
CA VAL A 102 3.80 -4.26 -1.26
C VAL A 102 4.05 -3.15 -0.24
N ASP A 103 4.79 -3.50 0.82
CA ASP A 103 5.30 -2.53 1.80
C ASP A 103 6.65 -1.99 1.32
N THR A 104 6.69 -0.71 0.99
CA THR A 104 7.89 -0.08 0.46
C THR A 104 8.83 0.40 1.57
N SER A 105 10.10 0.56 1.22
CA SER A 105 11.16 1.09 2.07
C SER A 105 10.85 2.50 2.61
N ARG A 106 11.64 2.95 3.59
CA ARG A 106 11.62 4.34 4.09
C ARG A 106 12.31 5.32 3.15
N LYS A 107 13.26 4.83 2.34
CA LYS A 107 14.05 5.66 1.43
C LYS A 107 13.28 5.90 0.14
N ILE A 108 13.18 7.15 -0.26
CA ILE A 108 12.40 7.55 -1.43
C ILE A 108 12.97 6.96 -2.73
N GLY A 109 14.29 6.86 -2.84
CA GLY A 109 14.94 6.23 -3.99
C GLY A 109 14.55 4.76 -4.17
N ASP A 110 14.48 4.00 -3.06
CA ASP A 110 14.02 2.61 -3.10
C ASP A 110 12.54 2.52 -3.47
N GLN A 111 11.72 3.45 -2.96
CA GLN A 111 10.30 3.54 -3.30
C GLN A 111 10.10 3.80 -4.80
N LYS A 112 10.87 4.73 -5.35
CA LYS A 112 10.87 5.01 -6.80
C LYS A 112 11.27 3.78 -7.60
N PHE A 113 12.33 3.08 -7.19
CA PHE A 113 12.76 1.84 -7.86
C PHE A 113 11.65 0.77 -7.87
N VAL A 114 10.95 0.59 -6.73
CA VAL A 114 9.81 -0.33 -6.63
C VAL A 114 8.68 0.11 -7.55
N TYR A 115 8.34 1.41 -7.57
CA TYR A 115 7.33 1.95 -8.47
C TYR A 115 7.68 1.72 -9.94
N ASP A 116 8.91 2.06 -10.35
CA ASP A 116 9.38 1.92 -11.74
C ASP A 116 9.34 0.45 -12.21
N PHE A 117 9.52 -0.49 -11.30
CA PHE A 117 9.39 -1.92 -11.61
C PHE A 117 7.94 -2.33 -11.85
N PHE A 118 7.01 -1.96 -10.94
CA PHE A 118 5.62 -2.39 -11.01
C PHE A 118 4.73 -1.54 -11.93
N SER A 119 5.20 -0.38 -12.37
CA SER A 119 4.47 0.45 -13.37
C SER A 119 4.51 -0.12 -14.79
N LYS A 120 5.17 -1.26 -15.00
CA LYS A 120 5.22 -1.95 -16.29
C LYS A 120 3.89 -2.61 -16.64
N SER A 121 3.65 -2.80 -17.93
CA SER A 121 2.36 -3.24 -18.49
C SER A 121 1.85 -4.60 -18.01
N VAL A 122 2.73 -5.47 -17.52
CA VAL A 122 2.37 -6.81 -17.02
C VAL A 122 1.67 -6.78 -15.64
N PHE A 123 1.73 -5.65 -14.95
CA PHE A 123 1.15 -5.47 -13.63
C PHE A 123 -0.04 -4.51 -13.68
N ALA A 124 -1.11 -4.84 -12.95
CA ALA A 124 -2.20 -3.92 -12.65
C ALA A 124 -1.92 -3.28 -11.27
N ALA A 125 -1.04 -2.29 -11.26
CA ALA A 125 -0.60 -1.64 -10.03
C ALA A 125 -1.59 -0.55 -9.59
N LYS A 126 -1.96 -0.57 -8.30
CA LYS A 126 -2.66 0.53 -7.63
C LYS A 126 -1.75 1.11 -6.56
N CYS A 127 -1.52 2.41 -6.62
CA CYS A 127 -0.61 3.12 -5.74
C CYS A 127 -1.37 3.90 -4.66
N PHE A 128 -0.95 3.76 -3.42
CA PHE A 128 -1.48 4.49 -2.27
C PHE A 128 -0.36 5.26 -1.59
N LEU A 129 -0.57 6.56 -1.39
CA LEU A 129 0.33 7.42 -0.64
C LEU A 129 -0.26 7.67 0.76
N ALA A 130 0.38 7.13 1.79
CA ALA A 130 0.00 7.36 3.17
C ALA A 130 0.51 8.74 3.62
N VAL A 131 -0.42 9.61 3.99
CA VAL A 131 -0.16 11.01 4.39
C VAL A 131 -0.71 11.24 5.78
N PRO A 132 0.12 11.63 6.77
CA PRO A 132 -0.35 11.97 8.10
C PRO A 132 -1.23 13.24 8.08
N ALA A 133 -2.43 13.18 8.63
CA ALA A 133 -3.36 14.31 8.70
C ALA A 133 -2.91 15.42 9.68
N ILE A 134 -1.87 15.16 10.46
CA ILE A 134 -1.28 16.13 11.39
C ILE A 134 -0.25 17.07 10.72
N ILE A 135 0.09 16.83 9.46
CA ILE A 135 1.13 17.59 8.72
C ILE A 135 0.61 18.97 8.29
N ASP A 136 1.49 19.96 8.26
CA ASP A 136 1.21 21.27 7.72
C ASP A 136 1.19 21.26 6.18
N LEU A 137 0.34 22.12 5.58
CA LEU A 137 0.15 22.17 4.13
C LEU A 137 1.44 22.52 3.37
N GLN A 138 2.32 23.34 3.96
CA GLN A 138 3.62 23.66 3.35
C GLN A 138 4.50 22.41 3.25
N ILE A 139 4.58 21.63 4.34
CA ILE A 139 5.31 20.37 4.38
C ILE A 139 4.69 19.35 3.42
N LEU A 140 3.37 19.32 3.33
CA LEU A 140 2.63 18.44 2.42
C LEU A 140 2.97 18.71 0.96
N SER A 141 3.12 19.97 0.56
CA SER A 141 3.56 20.35 -0.80
C SER A 141 4.94 19.76 -1.10
N GLY A 142 5.91 19.92 -0.19
CA GLY A 142 7.25 19.34 -0.36
C GLY A 142 7.26 17.81 -0.39
N ILE A 143 6.35 17.17 0.35
CA ILE A 143 6.18 15.71 0.26
C ILE A 143 5.67 15.33 -1.14
N LEU A 144 4.64 16.00 -1.67
CA LEU A 144 4.12 15.69 -3.00
C LEU A 144 5.18 15.87 -4.10
N GLU A 145 6.03 16.88 -3.99
CA GLU A 145 7.16 17.07 -4.92
C GLU A 145 8.11 15.86 -4.90
N GLN A 146 8.44 15.32 -3.71
CA GLN A 146 9.27 14.12 -3.59
C GLN A 146 8.63 12.89 -4.22
N TYR A 147 7.30 12.82 -4.24
CA TYR A 147 6.52 11.72 -4.84
C TYR A 147 6.03 12.03 -6.27
N SER A 148 6.58 13.05 -6.94
CA SER A 148 6.22 13.42 -8.33
C SER A 148 6.41 12.30 -9.35
N PHE A 149 7.16 11.26 -9.01
CA PHE A 149 7.29 10.05 -9.84
C PHE A 149 6.02 9.18 -9.87
N LEU A 150 5.10 9.32 -8.90
CA LEU A 150 3.81 8.64 -8.90
C LEU A 150 2.86 9.36 -9.87
N LYS A 151 2.53 8.72 -10.98
CA LYS A 151 1.66 9.30 -12.02
C LYS A 151 0.16 9.11 -11.72
N ASP A 152 -0.19 7.95 -11.18
CA ASP A 152 -1.57 7.61 -10.79
C ASP A 152 -1.53 6.98 -9.39
N PHE A 153 -2.06 7.72 -8.42
CA PHE A 153 -2.10 7.29 -7.03
C PHE A 153 -3.29 7.86 -6.29
N GLN A 154 -3.64 7.22 -5.21
CA GLN A 154 -4.66 7.66 -4.28
C GLN A 154 -4.02 7.94 -2.92
N VAL A 155 -4.55 8.91 -2.20
CA VAL A 155 -4.07 9.26 -0.87
C VAL A 155 -4.86 8.48 0.17
N VAL A 156 -4.18 8.03 1.22
CA VAL A 156 -4.81 7.57 2.45
C VAL A 156 -4.35 8.48 3.59
N LEU A 157 -5.28 9.21 4.17
CA LEU A 157 -4.99 10.03 5.34
C LEU A 157 -4.80 9.14 6.56
N THR A 158 -3.72 9.34 7.28
CA THR A 158 -3.38 8.60 8.50
C THR A 158 -3.34 9.53 9.70
N PHE A 159 -3.41 8.97 10.91
CA PHE A 159 -3.41 9.75 12.15
C PHE A 159 -4.55 10.78 12.22
N CYS A 160 -5.71 10.46 11.64
CA CYS A 160 -6.86 11.34 11.68
C CYS A 160 -7.44 11.46 13.10
N ASP A 161 -7.21 10.48 13.96
CA ASP A 161 -7.54 10.46 15.37
C ASP A 161 -6.68 11.43 16.24
N PHE A 162 -5.58 11.93 15.69
CA PHE A 162 -4.69 12.91 16.35
C PHE A 162 -4.92 14.35 15.89
N THR A 163 -5.98 14.61 15.15
CA THR A 163 -6.30 15.94 14.63
C THR A 163 -7.80 16.20 14.63
N ASN A 164 -8.23 17.41 14.27
CA ASN A 164 -9.62 17.80 14.21
C ASN A 164 -10.17 17.85 12.78
N ASP A 165 -11.49 17.88 12.65
CA ASP A 165 -12.18 17.90 11.35
C ASP A 165 -11.78 19.11 10.50
N LYS A 166 -11.52 20.28 11.12
CA LYS A 166 -11.08 21.48 10.40
C LYS A 166 -9.78 21.21 9.63
N LYS A 167 -8.81 20.58 10.28
CA LYS A 167 -7.51 20.24 9.64
C LYS A 167 -7.69 19.18 8.57
N ILE A 168 -8.52 18.17 8.82
CA ILE A 168 -8.84 17.14 7.83
C ILE A 168 -9.48 17.76 6.58
N ASN A 169 -10.42 18.70 6.75
CA ASN A 169 -11.07 19.40 5.65
C ASN A 169 -10.07 20.25 4.85
N GLN A 170 -9.19 20.99 5.52
CA GLN A 170 -8.12 21.75 4.84
C GLN A 170 -7.21 20.85 3.97
N ILE A 171 -6.85 19.68 4.48
CA ILE A 171 -6.03 18.72 3.73
C ILE A 171 -6.85 18.12 2.57
N SER A 172 -8.13 17.86 2.78
CA SER A 172 -9.02 17.35 1.73
C SER A 172 -9.13 18.35 0.58
N GLU A 173 -9.41 19.63 0.87
CA GLU A 173 -9.45 20.73 -0.10
C GLU A 173 -8.12 20.88 -0.85
N PHE A 174 -6.99 20.72 -0.15
CA PHE A 174 -5.65 20.75 -0.74
C PHE A 174 -5.47 19.65 -1.79
N PHE A 175 -5.93 18.42 -1.57
CA PHE A 175 -5.87 17.32 -2.54
C PHE A 175 -6.88 17.49 -3.66
N GLU A 176 -8.11 17.91 -3.36
CA GLU A 176 -9.17 18.18 -4.35
C GLU A 176 -8.73 19.22 -5.37
N SER A 177 -8.13 20.33 -4.92
CA SER A 177 -7.60 21.40 -5.80
C SER A 177 -6.55 20.89 -6.78
N ARG A 178 -5.89 19.77 -6.46
CA ARG A 178 -4.88 19.10 -7.30
C ARG A 178 -5.43 17.88 -8.04
N LYS A 179 -6.73 17.63 -7.96
CA LYS A 179 -7.41 16.47 -8.54
C LYS A 179 -6.84 15.13 -8.07
N ILE A 180 -6.32 15.09 -6.85
CA ILE A 180 -5.80 13.88 -6.21
C ILE A 180 -6.90 13.30 -5.31
N ARG A 181 -7.28 12.05 -5.59
CA ARG A 181 -8.34 11.37 -4.83
C ARG A 181 -7.83 10.91 -3.47
N ILE A 182 -8.58 11.19 -2.42
CA ILE A 182 -8.44 10.54 -1.13
C ILE A 182 -9.27 9.25 -1.15
N ALA A 183 -8.63 8.10 -0.97
CA ALA A 183 -9.29 6.81 -1.01
C ALA A 183 -9.88 6.39 0.33
N ALA A 184 -9.24 6.79 1.43
CA ALA A 184 -9.65 6.41 2.77
C ALA A 184 -9.03 7.31 3.85
N ARG A 185 -9.65 7.28 5.03
CA ARG A 185 -9.12 7.84 6.28
C ARG A 185 -8.81 6.73 7.26
N ASN A 186 -7.71 6.87 7.97
CA ASN A 186 -7.29 5.96 9.04
C ASN A 186 -7.39 6.69 10.39
N ASN A 187 -8.43 6.36 11.14
CA ASN A 187 -8.80 6.97 12.42
C ASN A 187 -8.32 6.16 13.62
N SER A 188 -7.40 5.23 13.45
CA SER A 188 -6.89 4.42 14.56
C SER A 188 -5.55 3.76 14.23
N GLY A 189 -4.66 3.66 15.21
CA GLY A 189 -3.41 2.93 15.12
C GLY A 189 -3.55 1.41 15.13
N THR A 190 -4.69 0.85 15.55
CA THR A 190 -4.89 -0.60 15.64
C THR A 190 -5.25 -1.21 14.28
N ILE A 191 -4.72 -2.40 13.98
CA ILE A 191 -4.98 -3.12 12.72
C ILE A 191 -6.42 -3.63 12.67
N ASP A 192 -7.04 -3.86 13.80
CA ASP A 192 -8.40 -4.39 13.91
C ASP A 192 -9.49 -3.39 13.51
N SER A 193 -9.20 -2.10 13.58
CA SER A 193 -10.11 -1.06 13.10
C SER A 193 -10.13 -1.00 11.58
N SER A 194 -11.28 -0.67 11.01
CA SER A 194 -11.44 -0.48 9.56
C SER A 194 -10.90 0.88 9.11
N LEU A 195 -10.50 0.94 7.83
CA LEU A 195 -10.33 2.21 7.14
C LEU A 195 -11.71 2.74 6.76
N GLU A 196 -11.92 4.02 6.94
CA GLU A 196 -13.08 4.73 6.40
C GLU A 196 -12.83 5.00 4.92
N VAL A 197 -13.52 4.27 4.05
CA VAL A 197 -13.40 4.42 2.58
C VAL A 197 -14.26 5.60 2.13
N LEU A 198 -13.69 6.48 1.29
CA LEU A 198 -14.33 7.69 0.77
C LEU A 198 -14.74 7.54 -0.71
#